data_9e25f81c7806723e29778b0343572907
#
_entry.id   9e25f81c7806723e29778b0343572907
#
_cell.length_a   1.000
_cell.length_b   1.000
_cell.length_c   1.000
_cell.angle_alpha   90.00
_cell.angle_beta   90.00
_cell.angle_gamma   90.00
#
_symmetry.space_group_name_H-M   'P 1'
#
loop_
_entity.id
_entity.type
_entity.pdbx_description
1 polymer ?
#
loop_
_entity_poly.entity_id
_entity_poly.type
_entity_poly.pdbx_seq_one_letter_code
_entity_poly.pdbx_strand_id
1 'polypeptide(L)'
;MGWTNKPSSFIQTVEADLTKRQKDIVIDALGGVVLQSPVDTGAFRASHRVSINQTDQSYNEAEKDKGGASTISKGASALSRLVPYSNVYIQTNSPYGTKIEYGNFTDKPSTPKTTGGYSKQAPQGVYSTTFNYIAQKYGG
;
A
#
# COMPACT_ATOMS: atom_id res chain seq x y z
N MET A 1 36.49 -20.42 26.37
CA MET A 1 35.74 -19.21 26.28
C MET A 1 34.48 -19.44 25.41
N GLY A 2 33.30 -19.13 25.93
CA GLY A 2 32.07 -19.31 25.20
C GLY A 2 31.70 -18.05 24.37
N TRP A 3 30.79 -18.24 23.49
CA TRP A 3 30.14 -17.12 22.76
C TRP A 3 29.27 -16.36 23.73
N THR A 4 29.32 -15.01 23.68
CA THR A 4 28.40 -14.17 24.44
C THR A 4 26.97 -14.31 23.90
N ASN A 5 26.83 -14.55 22.60
CA ASN A 5 25.56 -14.80 21.95
C ASN A 5 25.63 -16.12 21.19
N LYS A 6 24.60 -16.94 21.36
CA LYS A 6 24.45 -18.17 20.59
C LYS A 6 24.09 -17.89 19.16
N PRO A 7 24.48 -18.72 18.17
CA PRO A 7 24.06 -18.54 16.79
C PRO A 7 22.53 -18.43 16.61
N SER A 8 21.75 -19.19 17.41
CA SER A 8 20.30 -19.11 17.39
C SER A 8 19.78 -17.73 17.82
N SER A 9 20.43 -17.08 18.80
CA SER A 9 20.07 -15.71 19.23
C SER A 9 20.39 -14.68 18.15
N PHE A 10 21.49 -14.86 17.44
CA PHE A 10 21.86 -14.00 16.33
C PHE A 10 20.81 -14.09 15.19
N ILE A 11 20.39 -15.29 14.83
CA ILE A 11 19.36 -15.53 13.80
C ILE A 11 18.05 -14.87 14.22
N GLN A 12 17.62 -15.01 15.47
CA GLN A 12 16.40 -14.36 15.98
C GLN A 12 16.48 -12.84 15.89
N THR A 13 17.63 -12.26 16.18
CA THR A 13 17.86 -10.81 16.06
C THR A 13 17.73 -10.35 14.60
N VAL A 14 18.37 -11.06 13.67
CA VAL A 14 18.30 -10.75 12.23
C VAL A 14 16.85 -10.85 11.74
N GLU A 15 16.12 -11.89 12.13
CA GLU A 15 14.72 -12.08 11.74
C GLU A 15 13.83 -10.96 12.28
N ALA A 16 14.03 -10.53 13.51
CA ALA A 16 13.29 -9.45 14.13
C ALA A 16 13.56 -8.13 13.38
N ASP A 17 14.81 -7.87 13.00
CA ASP A 17 15.19 -6.67 12.26
C ASP A 17 14.58 -6.68 10.85
N LEU A 18 14.58 -7.82 10.17
CA LEU A 18 13.96 -7.98 8.85
C LEU A 18 12.46 -7.75 8.92
N THR A 19 11.80 -8.29 9.93
CA THR A 19 10.37 -8.11 10.14
C THR A 19 10.02 -6.64 10.39
N LYS A 20 10.80 -5.97 11.24
CA LYS A 20 10.60 -4.55 11.52
C LYS A 20 10.79 -3.71 10.25
N ARG A 21 11.84 -3.97 9.48
CA ARG A 21 12.10 -3.26 8.22
C ARG A 21 10.96 -3.47 7.23
N GLN A 22 10.46 -4.68 7.11
CA GLN A 22 9.35 -4.98 6.23
C GLN A 22 8.08 -4.23 6.65
N LYS A 23 7.77 -4.18 7.96
CA LYS A 23 6.65 -3.39 8.48
C LYS A 23 6.79 -1.91 8.12
N ASP A 24 7.96 -1.34 8.32
CA ASP A 24 8.21 0.08 8.01
C ASP A 24 7.99 0.37 6.52
N ILE A 25 8.49 -0.50 5.65
CA ILE A 25 8.32 -0.38 4.19
C ILE A 25 6.84 -0.44 3.82
N VAL A 26 6.12 -1.42 4.36
CA VAL A 26 4.69 -1.62 4.03
C VAL A 26 3.85 -0.45 4.55
N ILE A 27 4.10 0.03 5.75
CA ILE A 27 3.36 1.17 6.30
C ILE A 27 3.59 2.44 5.46
N ASP A 28 4.84 2.69 5.05
CA ASP A 28 5.15 3.82 4.18
C ASP A 28 4.49 3.67 2.80
N ALA A 29 4.52 2.47 2.23
CA ALA A 29 3.88 2.20 0.95
C ALA A 29 2.36 2.35 1.04
N LEU A 30 1.75 1.82 2.09
CA LEU A 30 0.31 1.96 2.32
C LEU A 30 -0.08 3.43 2.49
N GLY A 31 0.68 4.17 3.30
CA GLY A 31 0.47 5.60 3.45
C GLY A 31 0.55 6.33 2.12
N GLY A 32 1.51 5.97 1.28
CA GLY A 32 1.66 6.54 -0.05
C GLY A 32 0.46 6.28 -0.95
N VAL A 33 0.03 5.03 -1.10
CA VAL A 33 -1.10 4.70 -1.97
C VAL A 33 -2.42 5.28 -1.44
N VAL A 34 -2.62 5.28 -0.13
CA VAL A 34 -3.83 5.84 0.47
C VAL A 34 -3.89 7.35 0.29
N LEU A 35 -2.83 8.07 0.65
CA LEU A 35 -2.84 9.53 0.64
C LEU A 35 -2.74 10.11 -0.78
N GLN A 36 -2.18 9.38 -1.73
CA GLN A 36 -2.15 9.78 -3.14
C GLN A 36 -3.41 9.39 -3.91
N SER A 37 -4.28 8.58 -3.31
CA SER A 37 -5.52 8.15 -3.97
C SER A 37 -6.45 9.33 -4.20
N PRO A 38 -7.02 9.45 -5.41
CA PRO A 38 -8.04 10.45 -5.68
C PRO A 38 -9.25 10.29 -4.76
N VAL A 39 -9.83 11.41 -4.35
CA VAL A 39 -10.99 11.43 -3.46
C VAL A 39 -12.18 12.05 -4.17
N ASP A 40 -13.25 11.28 -4.30
CA ASP A 40 -14.59 11.78 -4.63
C ASP A 40 -15.50 11.48 -3.42
N THR A 41 -15.91 10.23 -3.27
CA THR A 41 -16.68 9.79 -2.09
C THR A 41 -15.81 9.30 -0.94
N GLY A 42 -14.56 8.95 -1.22
CA GLY A 42 -13.65 8.28 -0.30
C GLY A 42 -13.64 6.75 -0.44
N ALA A 43 -14.46 6.20 -1.34
CA ALA A 43 -14.54 4.75 -1.53
C ALA A 43 -13.25 4.16 -2.13
N PHE A 44 -12.63 4.85 -3.09
CA PHE A 44 -11.36 4.37 -3.64
C PHE A 44 -10.25 4.43 -2.59
N ARG A 45 -10.16 5.53 -1.85
CA ARG A 45 -9.15 5.66 -0.79
C ARG A 45 -9.31 4.59 0.29
N ALA A 46 -10.55 4.19 0.59
CA ALA A 46 -10.84 3.12 1.54
C ALA A 46 -10.60 1.71 0.99
N SER A 47 -10.35 1.56 -0.32
CA SER A 47 -10.34 0.26 -0.99
C SER A 47 -9.02 -0.50 -0.86
N HIS A 48 -7.95 0.14 -0.42
CA HIS A 48 -6.64 -0.51 -0.32
C HIS A 48 -6.62 -1.52 0.81
N ARG A 49 -6.11 -2.71 0.51
CA ARG A 49 -6.04 -3.83 1.46
C ARG A 49 -4.60 -4.27 1.64
N VAL A 50 -4.24 -4.61 2.86
CA VAL A 50 -2.96 -5.23 3.20
C VAL A 50 -3.24 -6.66 3.63
N SER A 51 -2.50 -7.61 3.04
CA SER A 51 -2.63 -9.03 3.38
C SER A 51 -1.27 -9.70 3.40
N ILE A 52 -1.18 -10.81 4.13
CA ILE A 52 0.07 -11.56 4.35
C ILE A 52 -0.07 -12.94 3.71
N ASN A 53 0.89 -13.28 2.84
CA ASN A 53 1.04 -14.58 2.16
C ASN A 53 -0.10 -14.95 1.20
N GLN A 54 -1.17 -14.16 1.12
CA GLN A 54 -2.25 -14.35 0.15
C GLN A 54 -2.88 -13.01 -0.15
N THR A 55 -3.55 -12.91 -1.30
CA THR A 55 -4.22 -11.69 -1.70
C THR A 55 -5.57 -11.55 -1.00
N ASP A 56 -6.02 -10.31 -0.81
CA ASP A 56 -7.34 -9.99 -0.26
C ASP A 56 -8.20 -9.42 -1.39
N GLN A 57 -9.18 -10.19 -1.84
CA GLN A 57 -10.06 -9.85 -2.96
C GLN A 57 -11.27 -8.99 -2.54
N SER A 58 -11.35 -8.58 -1.28
CA SER A 58 -12.50 -7.87 -0.77
C SER A 58 -12.59 -6.44 -1.30
N TYR A 59 -13.81 -5.99 -1.53
CA TYR A 59 -14.14 -4.62 -1.88
C TYR A 59 -15.57 -4.31 -1.42
N ASN A 60 -15.75 -3.14 -0.84
CA ASN A 60 -17.06 -2.66 -0.39
C ASN A 60 -17.19 -1.17 -0.74
N GLU A 61 -18.04 -0.85 -1.71
CA GLU A 61 -18.26 0.52 -2.16
C GLU A 61 -18.85 1.42 -1.07
N ALA A 62 -19.58 0.84 -0.12
CA ALA A 62 -20.15 1.57 1.01
C ALA A 62 -19.08 2.02 2.03
N GLU A 63 -17.90 1.39 2.00
CA GLU A 63 -16.78 1.76 2.85
C GLU A 63 -16.09 3.00 2.27
N LYS A 64 -16.02 4.05 3.07
CA LYS A 64 -15.50 5.35 2.63
C LYS A 64 -14.55 5.90 3.68
N ASP A 65 -13.44 6.49 3.21
CA ASP A 65 -12.41 7.05 4.10
C ASP A 65 -11.70 8.21 3.39
N LYS A 66 -12.32 9.39 3.42
CA LYS A 66 -11.78 10.57 2.73
C LYS A 66 -10.43 11.02 3.29
N GLY A 67 -10.21 10.85 4.58
CA GLY A 67 -8.95 11.24 5.23
C GLY A 67 -7.85 10.19 5.12
N GLY A 68 -8.21 8.91 4.94
CA GLY A 68 -7.25 7.82 4.81
C GLY A 68 -6.80 7.19 6.13
N ALA A 69 -7.07 7.81 7.26
CA ALA A 69 -6.55 7.35 8.56
C ALA A 69 -7.05 5.96 8.94
N SER A 70 -8.34 5.67 8.71
CA SER A 70 -8.92 4.37 9.01
C SER A 70 -8.32 3.27 8.14
N THR A 71 -8.11 3.53 6.86
CA THR A 71 -7.51 2.58 5.92
C THR A 71 -6.07 2.26 6.30
N ILE A 72 -5.29 3.27 6.65
CA ILE A 72 -3.91 3.09 7.11
C ILE A 72 -3.88 2.30 8.42
N SER A 73 -4.76 2.61 9.36
CA SER A 73 -4.85 1.93 10.63
C SER A 73 -5.21 0.44 10.49
N LYS A 74 -6.16 0.13 9.62
CA LYS A 74 -6.53 -1.27 9.33
C LYS A 74 -5.37 -2.04 8.69
N GLY A 75 -4.65 -1.42 7.77
CA GLY A 75 -3.48 -2.03 7.16
C GLY A 75 -2.37 -2.28 8.16
N ALA A 76 -2.09 -1.31 9.01
CA ALA A 76 -1.10 -1.46 10.08
C ALA A 76 -1.47 -2.60 11.04
N SER A 77 -2.76 -2.72 11.38
CA SER A 77 -3.25 -3.82 12.22
C SER A 77 -3.05 -5.19 11.59
N ALA A 78 -3.22 -5.30 10.27
CA ALA A 78 -2.97 -6.55 9.55
C ALA A 78 -1.51 -7.00 9.66
N LEU A 79 -0.57 -6.06 9.82
CA LEU A 79 0.85 -6.36 9.93
C LEU A 79 1.25 -6.88 11.32
N SER A 80 0.37 -6.84 12.31
CA SER A 80 0.68 -7.36 13.65
C SER A 80 1.00 -8.87 13.65
N ARG A 81 0.56 -9.60 12.62
CA ARG A 81 0.79 -11.03 12.46
C ARG A 81 1.99 -11.34 11.57
N LEU A 82 2.74 -10.32 11.15
CA LEU A 82 3.88 -10.53 10.25
C LEU A 82 4.96 -11.34 10.93
N VAL A 83 5.41 -12.39 10.24
CA VAL A 83 6.54 -13.23 10.65
C VAL A 83 7.65 -13.10 9.61
N PRO A 84 8.90 -13.46 9.96
CA PRO A 84 10.01 -13.37 9.00
C PRO A 84 9.72 -14.12 7.71
N TYR A 85 10.23 -13.57 6.58
CA TYR A 85 10.13 -14.17 5.24
C TYR A 85 8.71 -14.26 4.68
N SER A 86 7.76 -13.51 5.25
CA SER A 86 6.40 -13.42 4.71
C SER A 86 6.36 -12.53 3.47
N ASN A 87 5.41 -12.83 2.58
CA ASN A 87 5.04 -11.93 1.49
C ASN A 87 3.90 -11.02 1.94
N VAL A 88 4.00 -9.73 1.65
CA VAL A 88 2.94 -8.78 1.97
C VAL A 88 2.41 -8.19 0.67
N TYR A 89 1.10 -8.12 0.55
CA TYR A 89 0.41 -7.56 -0.60
C TYR A 89 -0.32 -6.29 -0.20
N ILE A 90 -0.19 -5.25 -1.01
CA ILE A 90 -1.04 -4.06 -0.95
C ILE A 90 -1.79 -4.02 -2.27
N GLN A 91 -3.11 -4.05 -2.23
CA GLN A 91 -3.92 -4.09 -3.45
C GLN A 91 -5.24 -3.37 -3.28
N THR A 92 -5.84 -3.03 -4.40
CA THR A 92 -7.22 -2.56 -4.47
C THR A 92 -8.00 -3.44 -5.44
N ASN A 93 -9.24 -3.74 -5.09
CA ASN A 93 -10.19 -4.41 -5.97
C ASN A 93 -11.30 -3.46 -6.41
N SER A 94 -11.09 -2.16 -6.24
CA SER A 94 -12.01 -1.15 -6.73
C SER A 94 -12.13 -1.23 -8.26
N PRO A 95 -13.35 -1.16 -8.82
CA PRO A 95 -13.53 -1.13 -10.27
C PRO A 95 -12.89 0.10 -10.93
N TYR A 96 -12.55 1.14 -10.16
CA TYR A 96 -11.88 2.33 -10.67
C TYR A 96 -10.35 2.21 -10.65
N GLY A 97 -9.79 1.17 -10.02
CA GLY A 97 -8.35 1.03 -9.82
C GLY A 97 -7.56 1.08 -11.11
N THR A 98 -7.96 0.32 -12.12
CA THR A 98 -7.29 0.27 -13.42
C THR A 98 -7.36 1.62 -14.14
N LYS A 99 -8.53 2.29 -14.09
CA LYS A 99 -8.70 3.59 -14.73
C LYS A 99 -7.79 4.65 -14.11
N ILE A 100 -7.68 4.64 -12.78
CA ILE A 100 -6.87 5.61 -12.04
C ILE A 100 -5.38 5.35 -12.30
N GLU A 101 -4.95 4.09 -12.23
CA GLU A 101 -3.54 3.73 -12.36
C GLU A 101 -3.01 3.94 -13.77
N TYR A 102 -3.80 3.60 -14.79
CA TYR A 102 -3.33 3.59 -16.18
C TYR A 102 -3.93 4.68 -17.04
N GLY A 103 -4.68 5.61 -16.46
CA GLY A 103 -5.26 6.73 -17.21
C GLY A 103 -6.36 6.29 -18.18
N ASN A 104 -7.16 5.31 -17.80
CA ASN A 104 -8.15 4.70 -18.67
C ASN A 104 -9.55 5.31 -18.55
N PHE A 105 -9.67 6.59 -18.16
CA PHE A 105 -10.92 7.35 -18.26
C PHE A 105 -11.14 7.79 -19.73
N THR A 106 -11.34 6.81 -20.60
CA THR A 106 -11.36 7.03 -22.04
C THR A 106 -12.64 7.67 -22.54
N ASP A 107 -13.76 7.48 -21.81
CA ASP A 107 -15.05 8.07 -22.16
C ASP A 107 -15.04 9.60 -21.99
N LYS A 108 -14.32 10.07 -20.99
CA LYS A 108 -14.21 11.48 -20.64
C LYS A 108 -12.77 11.79 -20.24
N PRO A 109 -11.83 11.79 -21.21
CA PRO A 109 -10.42 11.93 -20.89
C PRO A 109 -10.02 13.31 -20.39
N SER A 110 -10.81 14.34 -20.72
CA SER A 110 -10.56 15.72 -20.28
C SER A 110 -11.86 16.33 -19.77
N THR A 111 -11.97 16.43 -18.45
CA THR A 111 -13.10 16.99 -17.71
C THR A 111 -12.56 17.86 -16.57
N PRO A 112 -13.43 18.51 -15.76
CA PRO A 112 -12.94 19.16 -14.53
C PRO A 112 -12.21 18.22 -13.57
N LYS A 113 -12.43 16.89 -13.68
CA LYS A 113 -11.81 15.88 -12.78
C LYS A 113 -10.74 15.04 -13.47
N THR A 114 -10.61 15.07 -14.80
CA THR A 114 -9.68 14.22 -15.55
C THR A 114 -8.85 15.03 -16.55
N THR A 115 -7.62 14.54 -16.82
CA THR A 115 -6.73 15.11 -17.83
C THR A 115 -5.97 13.96 -18.49
N GLY A 116 -6.07 13.86 -19.83
CA GLY A 116 -5.38 12.82 -20.59
C GLY A 116 -5.75 11.41 -20.15
N GLY A 117 -7.00 11.21 -19.69
CA GLY A 117 -7.48 9.91 -19.20
C GLY A 117 -7.17 9.63 -17.74
N TYR A 118 -6.32 10.43 -17.10
CA TYR A 118 -5.99 10.29 -15.67
C TYR A 118 -6.88 11.18 -14.81
N SER A 119 -7.08 10.81 -13.56
CA SER A 119 -7.61 11.72 -12.56
C SER A 119 -6.63 12.88 -12.35
N LYS A 120 -7.14 14.11 -12.24
CA LYS A 120 -6.29 15.27 -11.93
C LYS A 120 -5.61 15.16 -10.57
N GLN A 121 -6.19 14.38 -9.64
CA GLN A 121 -5.60 14.13 -8.33
C GLN A 121 -4.50 13.07 -8.38
N ALA A 122 -4.41 12.29 -9.46
CA ALA A 122 -3.40 11.24 -9.63
C ALA A 122 -2.95 11.21 -11.11
N PRO A 123 -2.25 12.25 -11.59
CA PRO A 123 -1.93 12.39 -13.01
C PRO A 123 -0.96 11.33 -13.54
N GLN A 124 -0.33 10.56 -12.69
CA GLN A 124 0.60 9.49 -13.05
C GLN A 124 0.24 8.17 -12.37
N GLY A 125 -0.99 8.04 -11.87
CA GLY A 125 -1.43 6.88 -11.11
C GLY A 125 -1.05 7.00 -9.63
N VAL A 126 -1.17 5.89 -8.91
CA VAL A 126 -0.99 5.85 -7.45
C VAL A 126 0.07 4.82 -7.05
N TYR A 127 -0.05 3.59 -7.54
CA TYR A 127 0.85 2.49 -7.16
C TYR A 127 2.25 2.65 -7.73
N SER A 128 2.37 3.03 -9.01
CA SER A 128 3.69 3.20 -9.65
C SER A 128 4.48 4.35 -9.03
N THR A 129 3.84 5.47 -8.73
CA THR A 129 4.50 6.61 -8.08
C THR A 129 4.93 6.26 -6.66
N THR A 130 4.10 5.54 -5.92
CA THR A 130 4.43 5.06 -4.59
C THR A 130 5.57 4.06 -4.63
N PHE A 131 5.55 3.12 -5.58
CA PHE A 131 6.63 2.15 -5.76
C PHE A 131 7.97 2.85 -5.99
N ASN A 132 8.00 3.84 -6.86
CA ASN A 132 9.24 4.59 -7.13
C ASN A 132 9.75 5.31 -5.89
N TYR A 133 8.86 5.93 -5.12
CA TYR A 133 9.21 6.58 -3.84
C TYR A 133 9.82 5.58 -2.85
N ILE A 134 9.19 4.44 -2.68
CA ILE A 134 9.65 3.39 -1.76
C ILE A 134 11.00 2.81 -2.22
N ALA A 135 11.16 2.59 -3.52
CA ALA A 135 12.42 2.10 -4.07
C ALA A 135 13.58 3.07 -3.81
N GLN A 136 13.33 4.37 -3.94
CA GLN A 136 14.35 5.40 -3.64
C GLN A 136 14.67 5.46 -2.15
N LYS A 137 13.67 5.32 -1.29
CA LYS A 137 13.86 5.44 0.16
C LYS A 137 14.55 4.22 0.77
N TYR A 138 14.22 3.02 0.32
CA TYR A 138 14.67 1.76 0.94
C TYR A 138 15.56 0.91 0.06
N GLY A 139 15.62 1.19 -1.23
CA GLY A 139 16.34 0.38 -2.20
C GLY A 139 17.82 0.70 -2.33
N GLY A 140 18.32 1.54 -1.47
CA GLY A 140 19.70 2.00 -1.42
C GLY A 140 20.77 0.98 -1.68
#